data_d64551b1ff2d1ae588d51b9bfe150b9d
#
_entry.id   d64551b1ff2d1ae588d51b9bfe150b9d
#
_cell.length_a   1.000
_cell.length_b   1.000
_cell.length_c   1.000
_cell.angle_alpha   90.00
_cell.angle_beta   90.00
_cell.angle_gamma   90.00
#
_symmetry.space_group_name_H-M   'P 1'
#
loop_
_entity.id
_entity.type
_entity.pdbx_description
1 polymer ?
#
loop_
_entity_poly.entity_id
_entity_poly.type
_entity_poly.pdbx_seq_one_letter_code
_entity_poly.pdbx_strand_id
1 'polypeptide(L)'
;KDGTQTERDAICQAQVEGWSKETIGSHIVRRCNIHDCGQTGIVGHLGGVFSVIEDNHIHHINNKQDLAGAEIGGIKMHAAIDVMIRRNHFHHCTRGFWLDWQAQGTRVTQNLFHDNVPPQGTKITNSLALGEDIFVEVSHGPTLIDNNLLLSSCAGRLSTQGLALVHNLIAGSFTWVGAGTDNNGKRFPTPRYTPYHIPHRTEVAGFMTILHGDARFYNNIFVQQEVRKDLTAYSESIGKSTLDGIQFLCGTKPYDGYPTAEEYFSRFGYGAAEDRGNRDIYYDHLPVYTGGNVYFNGAQPCDCLLYTSDAAD
;
A
#
# COMPACT_ATOMS: atom_id res chain seq x y z
N LYS A 1 19.40 3.15 6.63
CA LYS A 1 18.43 3.63 7.64
C LYS A 1 18.59 2.79 8.89
N ASP A 2 19.05 3.36 9.97
CA ASP A 2 19.38 2.65 11.20
C ASP A 2 18.62 3.18 12.43
N GLY A 3 17.84 4.27 12.27
CA GLY A 3 17.10 4.89 13.35
C GLY A 3 17.96 5.58 14.41
N THR A 4 19.23 5.78 14.13
CA THR A 4 20.17 6.43 15.05
C THR A 4 19.94 7.93 15.17
N GLN A 5 20.56 8.56 16.16
CA GLN A 5 20.54 10.02 16.29
C GLN A 5 21.15 10.69 15.07
N THR A 6 22.22 10.13 14.50
CA THR A 6 22.87 10.66 13.30
C THR A 6 21.93 10.69 12.09
N GLU A 7 21.12 9.64 11.90
CA GLU A 7 20.09 9.62 10.86
C GLU A 7 19.06 10.74 11.07
N ARG A 8 18.58 10.91 12.30
CA ARG A 8 17.60 11.94 12.64
C ARG A 8 18.14 13.35 12.42
N ASP A 9 19.39 13.58 12.82
CA ASP A 9 20.06 14.86 12.64
C ASP A 9 20.23 15.19 11.15
N ALA A 10 20.60 14.19 10.34
CA ALA A 10 20.70 14.36 8.88
C ALA A 10 19.35 14.69 8.24
N ILE A 11 18.25 14.09 8.70
CA ILE A 11 16.90 14.40 8.23
C ILE A 11 16.53 15.83 8.59
N CYS A 12 16.75 16.25 9.84
CA CYS A 12 16.47 17.60 10.29
C CYS A 12 17.30 18.62 9.50
N GLN A 13 18.57 18.32 9.27
CA GLN A 13 19.44 19.17 8.49
C GLN A 13 18.95 19.31 7.05
N ALA A 14 18.57 18.22 6.39
CA ALA A 14 18.03 18.25 5.03
C ALA A 14 16.76 19.11 4.93
N GLN A 15 15.91 19.05 5.95
CA GLN A 15 14.70 19.88 6.01
C GLN A 15 15.03 21.39 6.13
N VAL A 16 16.06 21.72 6.89
CA VAL A 16 16.50 23.12 7.08
C VAL A 16 17.25 23.66 5.86
N GLU A 17 18.13 22.87 5.27
CA GLU A 17 18.97 23.27 4.13
C GLU A 17 18.23 23.26 2.79
N GLY A 18 17.04 22.73 2.73
CA GLY A 18 16.20 22.70 1.54
C GLY A 18 16.12 21.31 0.90
N TRP A 19 15.12 20.56 1.29
CA TRP A 19 14.73 19.33 0.63
C TRP A 19 13.85 19.67 -0.58
N SER A 20 14.46 19.88 -1.73
CA SER A 20 13.77 20.29 -2.94
C SER A 20 14.21 19.45 -4.15
N LYS A 21 13.44 19.51 -5.21
CA LYS A 21 13.72 18.78 -6.46
C LYS A 21 15.06 19.15 -7.08
N GLU A 22 15.51 20.38 -6.87
CA GLU A 22 16.77 20.90 -7.40
C GLU A 22 18.00 20.39 -6.64
N THR A 23 17.80 19.97 -5.39
CA THR A 23 18.90 19.65 -4.48
C THR A 23 18.99 18.18 -4.11
N ILE A 24 17.90 17.40 -4.21
CA ILE A 24 17.89 16.03 -3.73
C ILE A 24 16.98 15.13 -4.60
N GLY A 25 17.31 13.84 -4.65
CA GLY A 25 16.51 12.85 -5.37
C GLY A 25 16.90 12.74 -6.83
N SER A 26 15.92 12.39 -7.67
CA SER A 26 16.08 12.22 -9.12
C SER A 26 17.10 11.15 -9.51
N HIS A 27 17.27 10.12 -8.67
CA HIS A 27 18.14 8.99 -8.97
C HIS A 27 17.56 8.10 -10.07
N ILE A 28 18.42 7.51 -10.87
CA ILE A 28 18.03 6.54 -11.89
C ILE A 28 18.71 5.21 -11.58
N VAL A 29 17.91 4.19 -11.27
CA VAL A 29 18.37 2.81 -11.11
C VAL A 29 17.76 1.99 -12.24
N ARG A 30 18.60 1.54 -13.19
CA ARG A 30 18.09 0.84 -14.37
C ARG A 30 19.00 -0.26 -14.85
N ARG A 31 18.41 -1.32 -15.41
CA ARG A 31 19.11 -2.46 -16.03
C ARG A 31 20.11 -3.12 -15.10
N CYS A 32 19.77 -3.16 -13.82
CA CYS A 32 20.58 -3.78 -12.78
C CYS A 32 20.02 -5.17 -12.44
N ASN A 33 20.91 -6.07 -12.06
CA ASN A 33 20.55 -7.29 -11.34
C ASN A 33 20.90 -7.10 -9.88
N ILE A 34 19.87 -6.98 -9.02
CA ILE A 34 19.98 -6.68 -7.58
C ILE A 34 19.50 -7.90 -6.81
N HIS A 35 20.43 -8.59 -6.15
CA HIS A 35 20.10 -9.85 -5.53
C HIS A 35 20.95 -10.18 -4.30
N ASP A 36 20.53 -11.21 -3.58
CA ASP A 36 21.22 -11.73 -2.40
C ASP A 36 21.49 -10.70 -1.31
N CYS A 37 20.59 -9.72 -1.21
CA CYS A 37 20.67 -8.70 -0.18
C CYS A 37 20.11 -9.22 1.15
N GLY A 38 20.78 -8.88 2.25
CA GLY A 38 20.40 -9.39 3.57
C GLY A 38 19.09 -8.79 4.10
N GLN A 39 18.68 -7.60 3.64
CA GLN A 39 17.47 -6.94 4.13
C GLN A 39 16.65 -6.29 3.01
N THR A 40 17.21 -5.35 2.26
CA THR A 40 16.51 -4.57 1.24
C THR A 40 17.37 -4.43 0.00
N GLY A 41 16.77 -4.53 -1.18
CA GLY A 41 17.46 -4.35 -2.46
C GLY A 41 17.76 -2.87 -2.74
N ILE A 42 16.72 -2.04 -2.71
CA ILE A 42 16.80 -0.59 -2.89
C ILE A 42 16.09 0.06 -1.72
N VAL A 43 16.77 0.95 -1.02
CA VAL A 43 16.18 1.71 0.07
C VAL A 43 16.22 3.20 -0.22
N GLY A 44 15.08 3.88 -0.06
CA GLY A 44 14.95 5.32 -0.09
C GLY A 44 14.39 5.81 1.23
N HIS A 45 14.96 6.91 1.71
CA HIS A 45 14.35 7.69 2.78
C HIS A 45 13.96 9.05 2.15
N LEU A 46 14.18 10.17 2.73
CA LEU A 46 13.82 11.47 2.10
C LEU A 46 14.50 11.70 0.73
N GLY A 47 15.65 11.09 0.48
CA GLY A 47 16.40 11.22 -0.76
C GLY A 47 15.89 10.39 -1.95
N GLY A 48 14.89 9.53 -1.76
CA GLY A 48 14.34 8.71 -2.85
C GLY A 48 13.36 9.44 -3.78
N VAL A 49 13.02 10.68 -3.50
CA VAL A 49 12.04 11.47 -4.25
C VAL A 49 12.43 11.67 -5.71
N PHE A 50 11.45 11.77 -6.61
CA PHE A 50 11.60 12.04 -8.05
C PHE A 50 12.44 11.00 -8.81
N SER A 51 12.68 9.84 -8.23
CA SER A 51 13.57 8.81 -8.78
C SER A 51 12.86 7.91 -9.78
N VAL A 52 13.64 7.32 -10.68
CA VAL A 52 13.18 6.33 -11.66
C VAL A 52 13.88 4.99 -11.41
N ILE A 53 13.11 3.95 -11.18
CA ILE A 53 13.57 2.58 -10.96
C ILE A 53 12.98 1.72 -12.08
N GLU A 54 13.78 1.35 -13.06
CA GLU A 54 13.27 0.73 -14.28
C GLU A 54 14.15 -0.37 -14.86
N ASP A 55 13.50 -1.35 -15.50
CA ASP A 55 14.18 -2.41 -16.24
C ASP A 55 15.16 -3.23 -15.37
N ASN A 56 14.89 -3.36 -14.05
CA ASN A 56 15.74 -4.10 -13.13
C ASN A 56 15.19 -5.51 -12.88
N HIS A 57 16.10 -6.41 -12.55
CA HIS A 57 15.80 -7.71 -11.98
C HIS A 57 16.17 -7.69 -10.50
N ILE A 58 15.19 -7.81 -9.61
CA ILE A 58 15.33 -7.65 -8.15
C ILE A 58 14.84 -8.94 -7.51
N HIS A 59 15.75 -9.70 -6.87
CA HIS A 59 15.39 -11.02 -6.38
C HIS A 59 16.26 -11.52 -5.21
N HIS A 60 15.76 -12.54 -4.51
CA HIS A 60 16.43 -13.14 -3.35
C HIS A 60 16.84 -12.07 -2.31
N ILE A 61 15.89 -11.19 -1.98
CA ILE A 61 16.07 -10.18 -0.96
C ILE A 61 15.63 -10.76 0.37
N ASN A 62 16.33 -10.39 1.47
CA ASN A 62 16.29 -11.11 2.74
C ASN A 62 16.76 -12.57 2.52
N ASN A 63 17.90 -12.71 1.87
CA ASN A 63 18.42 -13.99 1.36
C ASN A 63 18.64 -15.06 2.45
N LYS A 64 18.84 -14.65 3.69
CA LYS A 64 18.98 -15.57 4.84
C LYS A 64 17.62 -15.99 5.42
N GLN A 65 16.53 -15.35 5.01
CA GLN A 65 15.18 -15.59 5.50
C GLN A 65 15.05 -15.48 7.04
N ASP A 66 15.86 -14.62 7.67
CA ASP A 66 15.92 -14.44 9.11
C ASP A 66 15.25 -13.13 9.58
N LEU A 67 14.85 -12.27 8.67
CA LEU A 67 14.16 -11.02 8.97
C LEU A 67 12.69 -11.11 8.55
N ALA A 68 11.80 -10.65 9.42
CA ALA A 68 10.35 -10.72 9.17
C ALA A 68 9.60 -9.42 9.49
N GLY A 69 10.29 -8.40 9.96
CA GLY A 69 9.70 -7.16 10.42
C GLY A 69 9.83 -5.98 9.46
N ALA A 70 10.31 -4.88 10.01
CA ALA A 70 10.43 -3.62 9.31
C ALA A 70 11.59 -3.59 8.29
N GLU A 71 11.49 -2.68 7.34
CA GLU A 71 12.55 -2.34 6.38
C GLU A 71 13.02 -3.49 5.48
N ILE A 72 12.10 -4.40 5.09
CA ILE A 72 12.40 -5.54 4.21
C ILE A 72 11.65 -5.37 2.91
N GLY A 73 12.32 -5.63 1.79
CA GLY A 73 11.69 -5.66 0.48
C GLY A 73 12.66 -5.51 -0.68
N GLY A 74 12.21 -5.83 -1.88
CA GLY A 74 12.94 -5.51 -3.10
C GLY A 74 13.20 -4.01 -3.19
N ILE A 75 12.16 -3.21 -2.95
CA ILE A 75 12.26 -1.75 -2.76
C ILE A 75 11.55 -1.37 -1.45
N LYS A 76 12.16 -0.48 -0.67
CA LYS A 76 11.55 0.12 0.50
C LYS A 76 11.78 1.63 0.49
N MET A 77 10.70 2.41 0.49
CA MET A 77 10.81 3.87 0.45
C MET A 77 9.89 4.53 1.48
N HIS A 78 10.43 5.54 2.15
CA HIS A 78 9.66 6.59 2.79
C HIS A 78 9.64 7.82 1.88
N ALA A 79 8.57 8.60 1.92
CA ALA A 79 8.41 9.81 1.10
C ALA A 79 8.67 9.54 -0.39
N ALA A 80 8.02 8.52 -0.94
CA ALA A 80 8.06 8.25 -2.37
C ALA A 80 7.22 9.30 -3.12
N ILE A 81 7.78 10.49 -3.31
CA ILE A 81 7.15 11.59 -4.01
C ILE A 81 7.58 11.55 -5.48
N ASP A 82 6.61 11.46 -6.40
CA ASP A 82 6.85 11.40 -7.85
C ASP A 82 7.88 10.36 -8.27
N VAL A 83 7.88 9.20 -7.64
CA VAL A 83 8.75 8.07 -8.01
C VAL A 83 8.10 7.25 -9.11
N MET A 84 8.90 6.89 -10.11
CA MET A 84 8.50 5.98 -11.18
C MET A 84 9.14 4.61 -10.98
N ILE A 85 8.32 3.57 -10.78
CA ILE A 85 8.78 2.17 -10.68
C ILE A 85 8.18 1.41 -11.85
N ARG A 86 8.99 1.05 -12.86
CA ARG A 86 8.45 0.44 -14.07
C ARG A 86 9.32 -0.63 -14.70
N ARG A 87 8.67 -1.62 -15.31
CA ARG A 87 9.32 -2.71 -16.07
C ARG A 87 10.39 -3.43 -15.26
N ASN A 88 10.16 -3.59 -13.95
CA ASN A 88 11.03 -4.39 -13.11
C ASN A 88 10.45 -5.79 -12.93
N HIS A 89 11.32 -6.74 -12.66
CA HIS A 89 10.98 -8.10 -12.32
C HIS A 89 11.38 -8.38 -10.87
N PHE A 90 10.39 -8.68 -10.03
CA PHE A 90 10.56 -8.96 -8.59
C PHE A 90 10.18 -10.41 -8.28
N HIS A 91 11.06 -11.15 -7.63
CA HIS A 91 10.73 -12.46 -7.10
C HIS A 91 11.59 -12.87 -5.91
N HIS A 92 11.08 -13.72 -5.05
CA HIS A 92 11.77 -14.19 -3.83
C HIS A 92 12.30 -13.04 -2.96
N CYS A 93 11.52 -11.99 -2.83
CA CYS A 93 11.91 -10.77 -2.12
C CYS A 93 11.34 -10.67 -0.71
N THR A 94 10.73 -11.71 -0.15
CA THR A 94 9.95 -11.64 1.09
C THR A 94 8.83 -10.61 1.02
N ARG A 95 9.07 -9.49 0.37
CA ARG A 95 8.15 -8.43 -0.01
C ARG A 95 8.67 -7.77 -1.29
N GLY A 96 7.83 -7.58 -2.30
CA GLY A 96 8.23 -6.99 -3.58
C GLY A 96 8.62 -5.53 -3.43
N PHE A 97 7.66 -4.63 -3.24
CA PHE A 97 7.98 -3.26 -2.84
C PHE A 97 7.14 -2.81 -1.65
N TRP A 98 7.64 -1.81 -0.95
CA TRP A 98 6.99 -1.17 0.17
C TRP A 98 7.13 0.36 0.06
N LEU A 99 6.02 1.03 -0.21
CA LEU A 99 5.90 2.48 -0.09
C LEU A 99 5.34 2.78 1.30
N ASP A 100 6.20 3.27 2.16
CA ASP A 100 5.90 3.52 3.55
C ASP A 100 5.95 5.02 3.82
N TRP A 101 4.92 5.54 4.44
CA TRP A 101 4.76 6.94 4.80
C TRP A 101 5.02 7.93 3.66
N GLN A 102 4.04 8.79 3.37
CA GLN A 102 4.18 9.93 2.49
C GLN A 102 4.39 9.58 0.99
N ALA A 103 3.93 8.42 0.52
CA ALA A 103 3.91 8.19 -0.93
C ALA A 103 2.86 9.11 -1.56
N GLN A 104 3.28 9.90 -2.55
CA GLN A 104 2.44 10.89 -3.22
C GLN A 104 2.95 11.14 -4.64
N GLY A 105 2.07 11.02 -5.65
CA GLY A 105 2.44 11.18 -7.06
C GLY A 105 3.21 9.99 -7.66
N THR A 106 3.41 8.93 -6.90
CA THR A 106 4.19 7.76 -7.35
C THR A 106 3.38 6.88 -8.31
N ARG A 107 4.04 6.37 -9.34
CA ARG A 107 3.47 5.40 -10.28
C ARG A 107 4.28 4.12 -10.33
N VAL A 108 3.58 2.98 -10.23
CA VAL A 108 4.12 1.63 -10.34
C VAL A 108 3.48 0.94 -11.52
N THR A 109 4.23 0.69 -12.60
CA THR A 109 3.64 0.23 -13.86
C THR A 109 4.48 -0.79 -14.60
N GLN A 110 3.81 -1.73 -15.28
CA GLN A 110 4.46 -2.73 -16.14
C GLN A 110 5.49 -3.61 -15.42
N ASN A 111 5.31 -3.87 -14.14
CA ASN A 111 6.19 -4.75 -13.38
C ASN A 111 5.63 -6.17 -13.31
N LEU A 112 6.52 -7.12 -13.14
CA LEU A 112 6.20 -8.52 -12.84
C LEU A 112 6.62 -8.84 -11.40
N PHE A 113 5.68 -9.40 -10.64
CA PHE A 113 5.90 -9.89 -9.28
C PHE A 113 5.45 -11.35 -9.19
N HIS A 114 6.28 -12.21 -8.63
CA HIS A 114 5.90 -13.59 -8.33
C HIS A 114 6.78 -14.20 -7.24
N ASP A 115 6.32 -15.26 -6.62
CA ASP A 115 7.08 -16.04 -5.63
C ASP A 115 7.67 -15.21 -4.49
N ASN A 116 7.06 -14.08 -4.15
CA ASN A 116 7.38 -13.37 -2.92
C ASN A 116 6.71 -14.11 -1.76
N VAL A 117 7.51 -14.55 -0.80
CA VAL A 117 7.05 -15.37 0.32
C VAL A 117 7.66 -14.89 1.63
N PRO A 118 6.94 -14.99 2.75
CA PRO A 118 7.50 -14.66 4.04
C PRO A 118 8.58 -15.66 4.44
N PRO A 119 9.45 -15.30 5.38
CA PRO A 119 10.44 -16.22 5.92
C PRO A 119 9.82 -17.50 6.48
N GLN A 120 10.45 -18.63 6.21
CA GLN A 120 9.97 -19.93 6.67
C GLN A 120 10.01 -20.03 8.20
N GLY A 121 8.99 -20.69 8.76
CA GLY A 121 8.91 -20.93 10.21
C GLY A 121 8.61 -19.69 11.05
N THR A 122 8.43 -18.54 10.43
CA THR A 122 8.05 -17.32 11.14
C THR A 122 6.58 -17.36 11.50
N LYS A 123 6.25 -17.13 12.77
CA LYS A 123 4.86 -16.98 13.17
C LYS A 123 4.29 -15.72 12.55
N ILE A 124 3.27 -15.85 11.74
CA ILE A 124 2.61 -14.72 11.10
C ILE A 124 1.91 -13.89 12.16
N THR A 125 2.20 -12.59 12.16
CA THR A 125 1.54 -11.59 13.00
C THR A 125 1.26 -10.36 12.14
N ASN A 126 0.49 -9.45 12.67
CA ASN A 126 0.12 -8.23 11.96
C ASN A 126 1.29 -7.30 11.58
N SER A 127 2.43 -7.44 12.20
CA SER A 127 3.64 -6.63 11.90
C SER A 127 4.60 -7.29 10.92
N LEU A 128 4.36 -8.54 10.53
CA LEU A 128 5.28 -9.30 9.72
C LEU A 128 5.02 -9.15 8.21
N ALA A 129 6.06 -9.36 7.43
CA ALA A 129 5.96 -9.53 5.99
C ALA A 129 5.18 -10.82 5.67
N LEU A 130 4.18 -10.70 4.81
CA LEU A 130 3.31 -11.80 4.41
C LEU A 130 3.68 -12.40 3.04
N GLY A 131 4.75 -11.91 2.42
CA GLY A 131 5.10 -12.26 1.05
C GLY A 131 4.37 -11.39 0.04
N GLU A 132 4.09 -10.16 0.39
CA GLU A 132 3.33 -9.23 -0.46
C GLU A 132 4.12 -8.82 -1.70
N ASP A 133 3.45 -8.80 -2.86
CA ASP A 133 4.01 -8.17 -4.04
C ASP A 133 4.09 -6.67 -3.85
N ILE A 134 3.02 -6.08 -3.32
CA ILE A 134 2.94 -4.65 -3.04
C ILE A 134 2.50 -4.38 -1.59
N PHE A 135 3.18 -3.44 -0.96
CA PHE A 135 2.75 -2.88 0.31
C PHE A 135 2.77 -1.35 0.25
N VAL A 136 1.60 -0.74 0.45
CA VAL A 136 1.47 0.72 0.55
C VAL A 136 0.91 1.06 1.92
N GLU A 137 1.64 1.86 2.68
CA GLU A 137 1.34 2.15 4.08
C GLU A 137 1.38 3.64 4.38
N VAL A 138 0.40 4.10 5.15
CA VAL A 138 0.31 5.47 5.72
C VAL A 138 0.64 6.56 4.70
N SER A 139 -0.09 6.56 3.61
CA SER A 139 0.11 7.50 2.52
C SER A 139 -1.21 8.12 2.10
N HIS A 140 -1.16 9.34 1.61
CA HIS A 140 -2.34 10.06 1.13
C HIS A 140 -2.60 9.81 -0.35
N GLY A 141 -1.58 9.38 -1.07
CA GLY A 141 -1.64 9.35 -2.52
C GLY A 141 -1.59 10.78 -3.15
N PRO A 142 -1.91 10.90 -4.44
CA PRO A 142 -2.28 9.77 -5.28
C PRO A 142 -1.14 8.78 -5.52
N THR A 143 -1.46 7.50 -5.56
CA THR A 143 -0.52 6.45 -5.98
C THR A 143 -1.20 5.62 -7.07
N LEU A 144 -0.59 5.55 -8.24
CA LEU A 144 -1.12 4.78 -9.37
C LEU A 144 -0.33 3.48 -9.54
N ILE A 145 -1.04 2.35 -9.49
CA ILE A 145 -0.50 1.01 -9.73
C ILE A 145 -1.23 0.45 -10.94
N ASP A 146 -0.55 0.39 -12.10
CA ASP A 146 -1.22 0.05 -13.34
C ASP A 146 -0.40 -0.91 -14.22
N ASN A 147 -1.10 -1.75 -14.98
CA ASN A 147 -0.48 -2.67 -15.95
C ASN A 147 0.56 -3.60 -15.34
N ASN A 148 0.41 -4.05 -14.10
CA ASN A 148 1.32 -4.98 -13.45
C ASN A 148 0.76 -6.41 -13.44
N LEU A 149 1.65 -7.37 -13.31
CA LEU A 149 1.35 -8.76 -13.00
C LEU A 149 1.73 -9.02 -11.53
N LEU A 150 0.76 -9.20 -10.65
CA LEU A 150 0.90 -9.46 -9.23
C LEU A 150 0.50 -10.92 -8.98
N LEU A 151 1.48 -11.82 -8.95
CA LEU A 151 1.25 -13.25 -9.04
C LEU A 151 1.64 -14.04 -7.78
N SER A 152 2.17 -13.38 -6.74
CA SER A 152 2.41 -14.06 -5.46
C SER A 152 1.10 -14.35 -4.73
N SER A 153 1.09 -15.33 -3.86
CA SER A 153 -0.11 -15.72 -3.11
C SER A 153 -0.67 -14.59 -2.23
N CYS A 154 0.16 -13.61 -1.87
CA CYS A 154 -0.26 -12.35 -1.28
C CYS A 154 0.10 -11.21 -2.23
N ALA A 155 -0.88 -10.70 -2.98
CA ALA A 155 -0.63 -9.66 -3.97
C ALA A 155 -0.49 -8.27 -3.34
N GLY A 156 -1.25 -7.98 -2.28
CA GLY A 156 -1.22 -6.63 -1.75
C GLY A 156 -1.57 -6.50 -0.27
N ARG A 157 -0.90 -5.56 0.36
CA ARG A 157 -1.23 -5.04 1.67
C ARG A 157 -1.43 -3.53 1.55
N LEU A 158 -2.67 -3.08 1.79
CA LEU A 158 -3.10 -1.72 1.49
C LEU A 158 -3.57 -1.03 2.78
N SER A 159 -2.63 -0.43 3.49
CA SER A 159 -2.89 0.34 4.73
C SER A 159 -2.76 1.84 4.45
N THR A 160 -3.51 2.33 3.48
CA THR A 160 -3.35 3.67 2.88
C THR A 160 -4.68 4.21 2.35
N GLN A 161 -4.63 5.40 1.79
CA GLN A 161 -5.71 6.01 1.01
C GLN A 161 -5.15 6.63 -0.28
N GLY A 162 -6.04 7.12 -1.17
CA GLY A 162 -5.62 7.79 -2.40
C GLY A 162 -4.94 6.87 -3.41
N LEU A 163 -5.40 5.63 -3.54
CA LEU A 163 -4.79 4.58 -4.34
C LEU A 163 -5.62 4.27 -5.57
N ALA A 164 -4.97 4.09 -6.72
CA ALA A 164 -5.63 3.58 -7.92
C ALA A 164 -4.91 2.34 -8.46
N LEU A 165 -5.64 1.22 -8.58
CA LEU A 165 -5.21 0.00 -9.23
C LEU A 165 -5.98 -0.15 -10.54
N VAL A 166 -5.27 -0.11 -11.67
CA VAL A 166 -5.91 -0.05 -13.00
C VAL A 166 -5.21 -0.98 -13.98
N HIS A 167 -5.98 -1.80 -14.70
CA HIS A 167 -5.43 -2.72 -15.71
C HIS A 167 -4.36 -3.69 -15.19
N ASN A 168 -4.47 -4.17 -13.96
CA ASN A 168 -3.54 -5.18 -13.44
C ASN A 168 -4.14 -6.59 -13.57
N LEU A 169 -3.26 -7.59 -13.68
CA LEU A 169 -3.58 -8.97 -13.36
C LEU A 169 -3.14 -9.24 -11.92
N ILE A 170 -4.09 -9.60 -11.08
CA ILE A 170 -3.89 -9.78 -9.65
C ILE A 170 -4.34 -11.20 -9.29
N ALA A 171 -3.36 -12.07 -9.04
CA ALA A 171 -3.61 -13.49 -8.79
C ALA A 171 -3.29 -13.88 -7.33
N GLY A 172 -3.37 -12.96 -6.40
CA GLY A 172 -3.17 -13.19 -4.97
C GLY A 172 -4.12 -12.37 -4.12
N SER A 173 -4.16 -12.68 -2.82
CA SER A 173 -5.02 -11.97 -1.88
C SER A 173 -4.62 -10.52 -1.68
N PHE A 174 -5.60 -9.64 -1.43
CA PHE A 174 -5.37 -8.36 -0.78
C PHE A 174 -5.56 -8.54 0.72
N THR A 175 -4.47 -8.48 1.45
CA THR A 175 -4.50 -8.59 2.89
C THR A 175 -4.42 -7.22 3.52
N TRP A 176 -5.06 -7.07 4.65
CA TRP A 176 -4.87 -5.92 5.51
C TRP A 176 -5.30 -4.58 4.94
N VAL A 177 -6.46 -4.58 4.36
CA VAL A 177 -7.14 -3.37 3.98
C VAL A 177 -7.76 -2.75 5.24
N GLY A 178 -7.60 -1.44 5.43
CA GLY A 178 -8.25 -0.73 6.52
C GLY A 178 -7.47 -0.67 7.84
N ALA A 179 -6.40 -1.43 8.00
CA ALA A 179 -5.57 -1.36 9.19
C ALA A 179 -4.60 -0.18 9.11
N GLY A 180 -4.81 0.88 9.80
CA GLY A 180 -3.89 2.02 9.79
C GLY A 180 -4.53 3.32 10.20
N THR A 181 -5.84 3.33 10.36
CA THR A 181 -6.53 4.42 11.05
C THR A 181 -6.17 4.46 12.52
N ASP A 182 -5.73 3.32 13.06
CA ASP A 182 -5.14 3.24 14.39
C ASP A 182 -3.98 2.25 14.44
N ASN A 183 -3.10 2.42 15.40
CA ASN A 183 -1.92 1.55 15.56
C ASN A 183 -2.25 0.16 16.13
N ASN A 184 -3.50 -0.08 16.57
CA ASN A 184 -3.88 -1.26 17.34
C ASN A 184 -5.12 -1.98 16.79
N GLY A 185 -5.59 -1.67 15.57
CA GLY A 185 -6.85 -2.19 15.06
C GLY A 185 -8.07 -1.63 15.79
N LYS A 186 -7.93 -0.54 16.52
CA LYS A 186 -9.03 0.22 17.12
C LYS A 186 -9.28 1.45 16.29
N ARG A 187 -10.52 1.68 15.93
CA ARG A 187 -10.93 2.83 15.13
C ARG A 187 -10.58 4.19 15.78
N PHE A 188 -10.46 4.23 17.07
CA PHE A 188 -10.09 5.36 17.92
C PHE A 188 -9.41 4.86 19.20
N PRO A 189 -8.55 5.59 19.83
CA PRO A 189 -8.31 7.03 19.75
C PRO A 189 -7.00 7.47 19.09
N THR A 190 -6.30 6.62 18.37
CA THR A 190 -4.96 6.92 17.84
C THR A 190 -4.88 6.73 16.33
N PRO A 191 -5.58 7.58 15.55
CA PRO A 191 -5.45 7.51 14.10
C PRO A 191 -4.01 7.84 13.68
N ARG A 192 -3.51 7.13 12.67
CA ARG A 192 -2.23 7.45 12.07
C ARG A 192 -2.37 8.70 11.20
N TYR A 193 -1.36 9.52 11.17
CA TYR A 193 -1.30 10.70 10.33
C TYR A 193 0.11 10.90 9.80
N THR A 194 0.23 11.57 8.67
CA THR A 194 1.51 11.82 8.02
C THR A 194 1.50 13.18 7.31
N PRO A 195 2.66 13.77 7.03
CA PRO A 195 2.74 14.95 6.21
C PRO A 195 2.07 14.75 4.85
N TYR A 196 1.35 15.76 4.42
CA TYR A 196 0.83 15.92 3.08
C TYR A 196 1.63 16.99 2.35
N HIS A 197 2.13 16.64 1.18
CA HIS A 197 3.02 17.51 0.41
C HIS A 197 2.26 18.34 -0.62
N ILE A 198 2.78 19.51 -0.92
CA ILE A 198 2.34 20.26 -2.09
C ILE A 198 2.57 19.36 -3.32
N PRO A 199 1.59 19.22 -4.24
CA PRO A 199 1.72 18.33 -5.39
C PRO A 199 3.03 18.53 -6.17
N HIS A 200 3.72 17.42 -6.44
CA HIS A 200 5.00 17.38 -7.16
C HIS A 200 6.17 18.10 -6.48
N ARG A 201 6.06 18.31 -5.18
CA ARG A 201 7.07 19.03 -4.39
C ARG A 201 7.31 18.32 -3.07
N THR A 202 8.41 18.65 -2.42
CA THR A 202 8.77 18.10 -1.11
C THR A 202 8.23 18.92 0.06
N GLU A 203 7.79 20.15 -0.19
CA GLU A 203 7.28 21.03 0.84
C GLU A 203 5.99 20.48 1.43
N VAL A 204 5.92 20.49 2.75
CA VAL A 204 4.76 20.02 3.51
C VAL A 204 3.67 21.09 3.45
N ALA A 205 2.49 20.71 2.94
CA ALA A 205 1.30 21.54 2.94
C ALA A 205 0.54 21.45 4.28
N GLY A 206 0.68 20.33 4.99
CA GLY A 206 0.01 20.08 6.26
C GLY A 206 0.15 18.63 6.71
N PHE A 207 -0.59 18.29 7.75
CA PHE A 207 -0.69 16.91 8.25
C PHE A 207 -2.13 16.43 8.11
N MET A 208 -2.29 15.22 7.60
CA MET A 208 -3.61 14.62 7.40
C MET A 208 -3.68 13.23 8.02
N THR A 209 -4.83 12.93 8.59
CA THR A 209 -5.15 11.60 9.12
C THR A 209 -5.41 10.62 7.98
N ILE A 210 -4.94 9.41 8.13
CA ILE A 210 -5.20 8.31 7.20
C ILE A 210 -6.51 7.65 7.61
N LEU A 211 -7.52 7.77 6.76
CA LEU A 211 -8.87 7.24 6.98
C LEU A 211 -9.14 5.94 6.22
N HIS A 212 -8.23 5.55 5.34
CA HIS A 212 -8.46 4.50 4.35
C HIS A 212 -9.57 4.78 3.34
N GLY A 213 -9.64 3.96 2.32
CA GLY A 213 -10.52 4.23 1.18
C GLY A 213 -9.90 5.23 0.22
N ASP A 214 -10.73 6.04 -0.43
CA ASP A 214 -10.33 6.82 -1.62
C ASP A 214 -9.55 5.93 -2.62
N ALA A 215 -9.97 4.68 -2.70
CA ALA A 215 -9.34 3.65 -3.52
C ALA A 215 -10.16 3.42 -4.79
N ARG A 216 -9.47 3.26 -5.90
CA ARG A 216 -10.07 3.06 -7.22
C ARG A 216 -9.55 1.79 -7.84
N PHE A 217 -10.47 0.89 -8.21
CA PHE A 217 -10.16 -0.39 -8.84
C PHE A 217 -10.87 -0.45 -10.19
N TYR A 218 -10.14 -0.24 -11.28
CA TYR A 218 -10.73 -0.23 -12.61
C TYR A 218 -10.03 -1.17 -13.56
N ASN A 219 -10.85 -1.96 -14.30
CA ASN A 219 -10.39 -2.81 -15.39
C ASN A 219 -9.27 -3.79 -14.97
N ASN A 220 -9.29 -4.29 -13.74
CA ASN A 220 -8.36 -5.31 -13.28
C ASN A 220 -8.93 -6.71 -13.52
N ILE A 221 -8.04 -7.67 -13.63
CA ILE A 221 -8.36 -9.09 -13.63
C ILE A 221 -7.94 -9.66 -12.27
N PHE A 222 -8.89 -10.12 -11.48
CA PHE A 222 -8.67 -10.77 -10.20
C PHE A 222 -8.83 -12.27 -10.34
N VAL A 223 -7.82 -13.04 -9.92
CA VAL A 223 -7.83 -14.50 -9.98
C VAL A 223 -7.51 -15.07 -8.60
N GLN A 224 -8.47 -15.74 -7.98
CA GLN A 224 -8.23 -16.40 -6.69
C GLN A 224 -7.28 -17.58 -6.86
N GLN A 225 -6.20 -17.59 -6.12
CA GLN A 225 -5.32 -18.73 -5.93
C GLN A 225 -5.64 -19.45 -4.60
N GLU A 226 -5.10 -20.63 -4.42
CA GLU A 226 -5.17 -21.32 -3.14
C GLU A 226 -4.50 -20.47 -2.04
N VAL A 227 -5.26 -20.23 -0.98
CA VAL A 227 -4.74 -19.48 0.17
C VAL A 227 -3.78 -20.38 0.94
N ARG A 228 -2.62 -19.88 1.27
CA ARG A 228 -1.64 -20.64 2.06
C ARG A 228 -2.21 -21.03 3.40
N LYS A 229 -1.95 -22.27 3.81
CA LYS A 229 -2.48 -22.85 5.06
C LYS A 229 -2.08 -22.08 6.31
N ASP A 230 -0.88 -21.53 6.33
CA ASP A 230 -0.38 -20.71 7.45
C ASP A 230 -1.13 -19.37 7.57
N LEU A 231 -1.53 -18.77 6.45
CA LEU A 231 -2.37 -17.55 6.43
C LEU A 231 -3.79 -17.87 6.91
N THR A 232 -4.37 -18.98 6.47
CA THR A 232 -5.68 -19.44 6.91
C THR A 232 -5.69 -19.68 8.41
N ALA A 233 -4.72 -20.42 8.93
CA ALA A 233 -4.59 -20.69 10.36
C ALA A 233 -4.41 -19.42 11.19
N TYR A 234 -3.68 -18.43 10.66
CA TYR A 234 -3.55 -17.13 11.30
C TYR A 234 -4.88 -16.37 11.35
N SER A 235 -5.60 -16.28 10.23
CA SER A 235 -6.90 -15.65 10.16
C SER A 235 -7.90 -16.27 11.15
N GLU A 236 -7.91 -17.59 11.26
CA GLU A 236 -8.75 -18.29 12.24
C GLU A 236 -8.37 -17.97 13.68
N SER A 237 -7.07 -17.83 13.96
CA SER A 237 -6.55 -17.60 15.32
C SER A 237 -6.86 -16.22 15.87
N ILE A 238 -6.92 -15.20 15.01
CA ILE A 238 -7.16 -13.81 15.45
C ILE A 238 -8.64 -13.46 15.55
N GLY A 239 -9.52 -14.28 14.99
CA GLY A 239 -10.96 -14.03 14.94
C GLY A 239 -11.33 -12.78 14.14
N LYS A 240 -12.64 -12.51 14.06
CA LYS A 240 -13.15 -11.37 13.27
C LYS A 240 -12.99 -10.00 13.94
N SER A 241 -12.42 -9.94 15.14
CA SER A 241 -12.66 -8.80 16.04
C SER A 241 -11.55 -7.76 16.13
N THR A 242 -10.37 -7.99 15.58
CA THR A 242 -9.21 -7.15 15.94
C THR A 242 -8.52 -6.45 14.79
N LEU A 243 -8.77 -6.84 13.56
CA LEU A 243 -8.13 -6.22 12.41
C LEU A 243 -9.18 -6.14 11.29
N ASP A 244 -9.75 -4.96 11.11
CA ASP A 244 -10.54 -4.68 9.93
C ASP A 244 -9.73 -5.09 8.70
N GLY A 245 -10.22 -6.08 7.96
CA GLY A 245 -9.71 -6.39 6.65
C GLY A 245 -8.54 -7.34 6.52
N ILE A 246 -8.19 -8.19 7.49
CA ILE A 246 -7.39 -9.36 7.16
C ILE A 246 -8.29 -10.37 6.43
N GLN A 247 -8.37 -10.19 5.14
CA GLN A 247 -9.04 -11.14 4.27
C GLN A 247 -8.00 -11.67 3.28
N PHE A 248 -7.91 -12.98 3.20
CA PHE A 248 -7.00 -13.64 2.26
C PHE A 248 -7.70 -13.98 0.94
N LEU A 249 -8.74 -13.22 0.61
CA LEU A 249 -9.45 -13.33 -0.65
C LEU A 249 -8.86 -12.40 -1.70
N CYS A 250 -8.80 -12.87 -2.91
CA CYS A 250 -8.51 -12.04 -4.06
C CYS A 250 -9.76 -11.24 -4.45
N GLY A 251 -9.56 -10.00 -4.85
CA GLY A 251 -10.64 -9.10 -5.25
C GLY A 251 -10.81 -7.91 -4.32
N THR A 252 -11.95 -7.25 -4.42
CA THR A 252 -12.24 -6.02 -3.68
C THR A 252 -13.12 -6.24 -2.44
N LYS A 253 -13.51 -7.48 -2.16
CA LYS A 253 -14.31 -7.87 -0.98
C LYS A 253 -13.81 -7.28 0.36
N PRO A 254 -12.50 -7.09 0.61
CA PRO A 254 -12.01 -6.44 1.81
C PRO A 254 -12.52 -5.01 2.05
N TYR A 255 -13.10 -4.38 1.05
CA TYR A 255 -13.70 -3.06 1.16
C TYR A 255 -15.22 -3.06 1.43
N ASP A 256 -15.80 -4.21 1.77
CA ASP A 256 -17.19 -4.24 2.21
C ASP A 256 -17.41 -3.34 3.41
N GLY A 257 -18.53 -2.64 3.41
CA GLY A 257 -18.88 -1.71 4.46
C GLY A 257 -18.19 -0.32 4.37
N TYR A 258 -17.37 -0.11 3.35
CA TYR A 258 -16.92 1.26 3.03
C TYR A 258 -18.08 2.04 2.41
N PRO A 259 -18.23 3.33 2.72
CA PRO A 259 -19.34 4.11 2.22
C PRO A 259 -19.24 4.31 0.70
N THR A 260 -20.37 4.44 0.06
CA THR A 260 -20.42 5.02 -1.29
C THR A 260 -20.07 6.51 -1.25
N ALA A 261 -19.75 7.10 -2.40
CA ALA A 261 -19.51 8.54 -2.49
C ALA A 261 -20.73 9.35 -2.02
N GLU A 262 -21.93 8.92 -2.42
CA GLU A 262 -23.17 9.57 -2.04
C GLU A 262 -23.40 9.51 -0.52
N GLU A 263 -23.26 8.35 0.09
CA GLU A 263 -23.39 8.18 1.54
C GLU A 263 -22.35 9.01 2.30
N TYR A 264 -21.11 9.02 1.85
CA TYR A 264 -20.04 9.78 2.49
C TYR A 264 -20.32 11.28 2.41
N PHE A 265 -20.58 11.82 1.21
CA PHE A 265 -20.77 13.26 1.03
C PHE A 265 -22.08 13.77 1.58
N SER A 266 -23.13 12.95 1.69
CA SER A 266 -24.38 13.33 2.33
C SER A 266 -24.24 13.71 3.81
N ARG A 267 -23.15 13.25 4.45
CA ARG A 267 -22.85 13.53 5.85
C ARG A 267 -22.27 14.93 6.09
N PHE A 268 -21.83 15.61 5.03
CA PHE A 268 -21.16 16.91 5.07
C PHE A 268 -22.04 18.03 4.48
N GLY A 269 -23.31 18.12 4.89
CA GLY A 269 -24.22 19.17 4.45
C GLY A 269 -24.27 20.37 5.39
N TYR A 270 -24.93 21.43 4.93
CA TYR A 270 -25.34 22.56 5.78
C TYR A 270 -26.24 22.00 6.89
N GLY A 271 -25.82 22.09 8.14
CA GLY A 271 -26.50 21.46 9.27
C GLY A 271 -25.75 20.29 9.89
N ALA A 272 -24.91 19.58 9.16
CA ALA A 272 -24.02 18.56 9.75
C ALA A 272 -23.06 19.15 10.79
N ALA A 273 -22.76 20.46 10.69
CA ALA A 273 -21.98 21.20 11.68
C ALA A 273 -22.75 21.47 12.98
N GLU A 274 -24.06 21.32 12.98
CA GLU A 274 -24.91 21.53 14.19
C GLU A 274 -24.88 20.29 15.07
N ASP A 275 -24.68 19.11 14.53
CA ASP A 275 -24.48 17.90 15.31
C ASP A 275 -23.01 17.74 15.76
N ARG A 276 -22.54 18.73 16.48
CA ARG A 276 -21.17 18.73 17.07
C ARG A 276 -20.94 17.59 18.07
N GLY A 277 -21.95 16.81 18.37
CA GLY A 277 -21.87 15.62 19.21
C GLY A 277 -21.31 14.39 18.48
N ASN A 278 -21.53 14.29 17.16
CA ASN A 278 -21.10 13.15 16.38
C ASN A 278 -19.80 13.46 15.60
N ARG A 279 -18.69 13.42 16.30
CA ARG A 279 -17.36 13.63 15.70
C ARG A 279 -16.89 12.41 14.88
N ASP A 280 -17.55 11.29 14.99
CA ASP A 280 -17.14 10.02 14.36
C ASP A 280 -17.22 10.10 12.84
N ILE A 281 -18.09 10.95 12.28
CA ILE A 281 -18.19 11.18 10.84
C ILE A 281 -16.88 11.66 10.20
N TYR A 282 -16.02 12.32 10.94
CA TYR A 282 -14.73 12.80 10.45
C TYR A 282 -13.64 11.72 10.40
N TYR A 283 -13.97 10.53 10.86
CA TYR A 283 -13.05 9.40 10.94
C TYR A 283 -13.60 8.17 10.23
N ASP A 284 -14.69 8.33 9.51
CA ASP A 284 -15.21 7.28 8.66
C ASP A 284 -14.29 7.02 7.48
N HIS A 285 -14.27 5.79 7.00
CA HIS A 285 -13.55 5.43 5.80
C HIS A 285 -14.01 6.28 4.61
N LEU A 286 -13.05 6.62 3.75
CA LEU A 286 -13.33 7.30 2.50
C LEU A 286 -13.99 6.34 1.50
N PRO A 287 -14.76 6.85 0.53
CA PRO A 287 -15.39 6.01 -0.47
C PRO A 287 -14.44 5.15 -1.28
N VAL A 288 -14.92 4.01 -1.77
CA VAL A 288 -14.20 3.14 -2.69
C VAL A 288 -14.96 3.06 -4.01
N TYR A 289 -14.22 3.07 -5.10
CA TYR A 289 -14.76 3.10 -6.47
C TYR A 289 -14.27 1.90 -7.24
N THR A 290 -15.19 1.18 -7.88
CA THR A 290 -14.85 0.00 -8.69
C THR A 290 -15.59 0.03 -10.02
N GLY A 291 -14.98 -0.50 -11.07
CA GLY A 291 -15.63 -0.60 -12.37
C GLY A 291 -14.81 -1.39 -13.40
N GLY A 292 -15.48 -2.14 -14.25
CA GLY A 292 -14.84 -2.90 -15.33
C GLY A 292 -13.91 -4.03 -14.89
N ASN A 293 -13.92 -4.41 -13.62
CA ASN A 293 -13.09 -5.51 -13.11
C ASN A 293 -13.74 -6.85 -13.45
N VAL A 294 -12.90 -7.87 -13.66
CA VAL A 294 -13.35 -9.26 -13.81
C VAL A 294 -12.77 -10.13 -12.71
N TYR A 295 -13.57 -11.11 -12.25
CA TYR A 295 -13.26 -11.93 -11.08
C TYR A 295 -13.34 -13.41 -11.45
N PHE A 296 -12.25 -14.16 -11.25
CA PHE A 296 -12.14 -15.56 -11.59
C PHE A 296 -11.82 -16.43 -10.37
N ASN A 297 -12.18 -17.70 -10.45
CA ASN A 297 -11.84 -18.75 -9.50
C ASN A 297 -12.22 -18.44 -8.02
N GLY A 298 -13.29 -17.67 -7.82
CA GLY A 298 -13.75 -17.33 -6.48
C GLY A 298 -13.21 -15.99 -5.95
N ALA A 299 -12.48 -15.23 -6.75
CA ALA A 299 -12.24 -13.82 -6.47
C ALA A 299 -13.57 -13.06 -6.35
N GLN A 300 -13.68 -12.11 -5.44
CA GLN A 300 -14.96 -11.48 -5.11
C GLN A 300 -14.92 -9.96 -5.17
N PRO A 301 -15.98 -9.35 -5.74
CA PRO A 301 -16.18 -7.91 -5.64
C PRO A 301 -16.57 -7.48 -4.22
N CYS A 302 -16.41 -6.19 -3.90
CA CYS A 302 -17.02 -5.58 -2.73
C CYS A 302 -18.50 -5.24 -2.99
N ASP A 303 -19.26 -5.13 -1.91
CA ASP A 303 -20.66 -4.72 -1.97
C ASP A 303 -20.82 -3.21 -2.27
N CYS A 304 -19.72 -2.46 -2.34
CA CYS A 304 -19.68 -1.03 -2.69
C CYS A 304 -20.09 -0.75 -4.16
N LEU A 305 -20.61 -1.73 -4.86
CA LEU A 305 -21.00 -1.66 -6.26
C LEU A 305 -22.31 -0.90 -6.46
N LEU A 306 -22.27 0.42 -6.44
CA LEU A 306 -23.41 1.21 -6.89
C LEU A 306 -23.10 2.16 -8.06
N TYR A 307 -22.03 1.92 -8.79
CA TYR A 307 -21.83 2.56 -10.10
C TYR A 307 -21.25 1.58 -11.12
N THR A 308 -21.96 0.51 -11.41
CA THR A 308 -21.89 -0.10 -12.73
C THR A 308 -23.13 0.31 -13.48
N SER A 309 -23.05 1.42 -14.21
CA SER A 309 -23.92 1.58 -15.35
C SER A 309 -23.62 0.40 -16.27
N ASP A 310 -24.59 -0.48 -16.42
CA ASP A 310 -24.88 -1.27 -17.58
C ASP A 310 -23.71 -1.61 -18.52
N ALA A 311 -22.94 -2.59 -18.16
CA ALA A 311 -22.11 -3.28 -19.14
C ALA A 311 -21.78 -4.69 -18.68
N ALA A 312 -22.76 -5.56 -18.65
CA ALA A 312 -22.61 -7.00 -18.84
C ALA A 312 -24.00 -7.64 -18.88
N ASP A 313 -24.65 -7.59 -20.00
CA ASP A 313 -25.48 -8.65 -20.52
C ASP A 313 -24.71 -9.40 -21.59
#